data_72e9180e0707b4039c4b898c92e8cf55
#
_entry.id   72e9180e0707b4039c4b898c92e8cf55
#
_cell.length_a   1.000
_cell.length_b   1.000
_cell.length_c   1.000
_cell.angle_alpha   90.00
_cell.angle_beta   90.00
_cell.angle_gamma   90.00
#
_symmetry.space_group_name_H-M   'P 1'
#
loop_
_entity.id
_entity.type
_entity.pdbx_description
1 polymer ?
#
loop_
_entity_poly.entity_id
_entity_poly.type
_entity_poly.pdbx_seq_one_letter_code
_entity_poly.pdbx_strand_id
1 'polypeptide(L)'
;MNLETGAREAIERICEVYGFTSRNQLAKHIGITNSSLGNRIMRDNFPADIAIRCALETGAALHWLVTGDGPKFDHAFSDTVRIP
;
A
#
# COMPACT_ATOMS: atom_id res chain seq x y z
N MET A 1 -14.95 -7.39 -4.06
CA MET A 1 -13.92 -6.56 -3.39
C MET A 1 -14.56 -5.29 -2.87
N ASN A 2 -14.29 -4.95 -1.63
CA ASN A 2 -14.88 -3.77 -1.02
C ASN A 2 -13.79 -2.73 -0.74
N LEU A 3 -13.77 -1.66 -1.51
CA LEU A 3 -12.76 -0.61 -1.38
C LEU A 3 -13.09 0.40 -0.28
N GLU A 4 -14.22 0.23 0.40
CA GLU A 4 -14.62 1.13 1.47
C GLU A 4 -14.15 0.65 2.84
N THR A 5 -13.67 -0.58 2.93
CA THR A 5 -13.18 -1.17 4.18
C THR A 5 -11.81 -1.79 3.97
N GLY A 6 -11.24 -2.33 5.03
CA GLY A 6 -9.95 -3.02 4.93
C GLY A 6 -8.76 -2.08 5.03
N ALA A 7 -8.94 -0.91 5.62
CA ALA A 7 -7.85 0.06 5.72
C ALA A 7 -6.67 -0.48 6.52
N ARG A 8 -6.93 -1.16 7.64
CA ARG A 8 -5.86 -1.68 8.49
C ARG A 8 -4.99 -2.68 7.74
N GLU A 9 -5.65 -3.64 7.09
CA GLU A 9 -4.93 -4.68 6.35
C GLU A 9 -4.14 -4.09 5.19
N ALA A 10 -4.73 -3.13 4.48
CA ALA A 10 -4.05 -2.47 3.37
C ALA A 10 -2.81 -1.70 3.86
N ILE A 11 -2.93 -0.99 4.96
CA ILE A 11 -1.81 -0.24 5.54
C ILE A 11 -0.70 -1.20 5.95
N GLU A 12 -1.05 -2.34 6.53
CA GLU A 12 -0.05 -3.35 6.91
C GLU A 12 0.70 -3.87 5.69
N ARG A 13 -0.01 -4.16 4.60
CA ARG A 13 0.63 -4.62 3.36
C ARG A 13 1.52 -3.55 2.75
N ILE A 14 1.07 -2.31 2.78
CA ILE A 14 1.84 -1.18 2.27
C ILE A 14 3.14 -1.02 3.07
N CYS A 15 3.06 -1.08 4.39
CA CYS A 15 4.24 -1.00 5.24
C CYS A 15 5.20 -2.14 4.95
N GLU A 16 4.68 -3.34 4.74
CA GLU A 16 5.51 -4.50 4.45
C GLU A 16 6.32 -4.29 3.17
N VAL A 17 5.68 -3.77 2.12
CA VAL A 17 6.34 -3.57 0.84
C VAL A 17 7.43 -2.49 0.93
N TYR A 18 7.16 -1.42 1.65
CA TYR A 18 8.16 -0.37 1.85
C TYR A 18 9.28 -0.79 2.81
N GLY A 19 9.07 -1.85 3.59
CA GLY A 19 10.04 -2.26 4.60
C GLY A 19 9.94 -1.45 5.88
N PHE A 20 8.80 -0.82 6.12
CA PHE A 20 8.59 -0.06 7.35
C PHE A 20 8.15 -0.98 8.48
N THR A 21 8.64 -0.70 9.68
CA THR A 21 8.29 -1.49 10.86
C THR A 21 7.16 -0.85 11.66
N SER A 22 6.77 0.37 11.33
CA SER A 22 5.70 1.06 12.04
C SER A 22 4.92 1.96 11.10
N ARG A 23 3.69 2.27 11.49
CA ARG A 23 2.84 3.20 10.74
C ARG A 23 3.41 4.61 10.74
N ASN A 24 4.14 4.96 11.78
CA ASN A 24 4.75 6.28 11.88
C ASN A 24 5.75 6.51 10.74
N GLN A 25 6.48 5.46 10.37
CA GLN A 25 7.41 5.55 9.25
C GLN A 25 6.67 5.82 7.94
N LEU A 26 5.54 5.15 7.74
CA LEU A 26 4.72 5.38 6.56
C LEU A 26 4.16 6.80 6.55
N ALA A 27 3.64 7.27 7.68
CA ALA A 27 3.10 8.62 7.77
C ALA A 27 4.15 9.66 7.40
N LYS A 28 5.37 9.50 7.90
CA LYS A 28 6.46 10.40 7.57
C LYS A 28 6.80 10.37 6.08
N HIS A 29 6.81 9.18 5.51
CA HIS A 29 7.14 9.02 4.10
C HIS A 29 6.16 9.74 3.19
N ILE A 30 4.88 9.65 3.50
CA ILE A 30 3.85 10.27 2.66
C ILE A 30 3.52 11.70 3.07
N GLY A 31 4.09 12.17 4.18
CA GLY A 31 3.97 13.58 4.57
C GLY A 31 2.72 13.93 5.36
N ILE A 32 2.16 12.97 6.10
CA ILE A 32 1.01 13.23 6.97
C ILE A 32 1.37 12.91 8.40
N THR A 33 0.52 13.32 9.34
CA THR A 33 0.76 13.01 10.75
C THR A 33 0.35 11.57 11.03
N ASN A 34 0.94 11.01 12.08
CA ASN A 34 0.56 9.68 12.53
C ASN A 34 -0.92 9.64 12.95
N SER A 35 -1.41 10.73 13.53
CA SER A 35 -2.82 10.84 13.92
C SER A 35 -3.74 10.79 12.70
N SER A 36 -3.35 11.45 11.63
CA SER A 36 -4.12 11.45 10.39
C SER A 36 -4.23 10.05 9.81
N LEU A 37 -3.12 9.32 9.80
CA LEU A 37 -3.11 7.94 9.33
C LEU A 37 -3.96 7.06 10.24
N GLY A 38 -3.83 7.24 11.55
CA GLY A 38 -4.64 6.49 12.52
C GLY A 38 -6.13 6.71 12.33
N ASN A 39 -6.53 7.94 12.01
CA ASN A 39 -7.93 8.26 11.76
C ASN A 39 -8.48 7.51 10.53
N ARG A 40 -7.69 7.40 9.49
CA ARG A 40 -8.10 6.63 8.30
C ARG A 40 -8.35 5.17 8.66
N ILE A 41 -7.47 4.60 9.49
CA ILE A 41 -7.60 3.22 9.93
C ILE A 41 -8.83 3.06 10.82
N MET A 42 -9.03 3.99 11.73
CA MET A 42 -10.16 3.94 12.66
C MET A 42 -11.50 4.01 11.93
N ARG A 43 -11.58 4.85 10.90
CA ARG A 43 -12.79 4.99 10.09
C ARG A 43 -12.93 3.89 9.06
N ASP A 44 -11.92 3.05 8.96
CA ASP A 44 -11.86 1.96 7.97
C ASP A 44 -12.02 2.46 6.54
N ASN A 45 -11.51 3.66 6.27
CA ASN A 45 -11.49 4.22 4.93
C ASN A 45 -10.32 3.62 4.16
N PHE A 46 -10.61 2.98 3.03
CA PHE A 46 -9.56 2.38 2.23
C PHE A 46 -8.60 3.45 1.71
N PRO A 47 -7.28 3.29 1.93
CA PRO A 47 -6.30 4.30 1.54
C PRO A 47 -5.87 4.13 0.08
N ALA A 48 -6.77 4.36 -0.86
CA ALA A 48 -6.50 4.14 -2.27
C ALA A 48 -5.34 5.01 -2.76
N ASP A 49 -5.27 6.25 -2.33
CA ASP A 49 -4.19 7.16 -2.71
C ASP A 49 -2.83 6.64 -2.27
N ILE A 50 -2.74 6.14 -1.04
CA ILE A 50 -1.50 5.60 -0.50
C ILE A 50 -1.13 4.30 -1.22
N ALA A 51 -2.13 3.45 -1.49
CA ALA A 51 -1.90 2.19 -2.18
C ALA A 51 -1.36 2.41 -3.59
N ILE A 52 -1.95 3.36 -4.32
CA ILE A 52 -1.50 3.68 -5.67
C ILE A 52 -0.07 4.21 -5.65
N ARG A 53 0.22 5.12 -4.73
CA ARG A 53 1.57 5.65 -4.58
C ARG A 53 2.57 4.54 -4.26
N CYS A 54 2.19 3.63 -3.36
CA CYS A 54 3.04 2.50 -3.00
C CYS A 54 3.34 1.64 -4.22
N ALA A 55 2.32 1.32 -5.01
CA ALA A 55 2.50 0.51 -6.20
C ALA A 55 3.45 1.18 -7.19
N LEU A 56 3.33 2.48 -7.37
CA LEU A 56 4.18 3.22 -8.29
C LEU A 56 5.62 3.32 -7.79
N GLU A 57 5.82 3.47 -6.50
CA GLU A 57 7.16 3.66 -5.94
C GLU A 57 7.92 2.36 -5.75
N THR A 58 7.22 1.26 -5.46
CA THR A 58 7.87 0.00 -5.12
C THR A 58 7.74 -1.07 -6.19
N GLY A 59 6.82 -0.89 -7.13
CA GLY A 59 6.52 -1.94 -8.11
C GLY A 59 5.60 -3.02 -7.58
N ALA A 60 5.06 -2.87 -6.38
CA ALA A 60 4.13 -3.84 -5.82
C ALA A 60 2.85 -3.88 -6.64
N ALA A 61 2.24 -5.07 -6.74
CA ALA A 61 0.99 -5.23 -7.46
C ALA A 61 -0.13 -4.57 -6.68
N LEU A 62 -0.84 -3.67 -7.34
CA LEU A 62 -1.95 -2.96 -6.71
C LEU A 62 -3.03 -3.93 -6.23
N HIS A 63 -3.28 -4.97 -7.02
CA HIS A 63 -4.26 -5.99 -6.64
C HIS A 63 -3.92 -6.62 -5.28
N TRP A 64 -2.65 -6.96 -5.08
CA TRP A 64 -2.23 -7.53 -3.80
C TRP A 64 -2.37 -6.53 -2.66
N LEU A 65 -2.01 -5.27 -2.91
CA LEU A 65 -2.13 -4.24 -1.87
C LEU A 65 -3.58 -4.04 -1.44
N VAL A 66 -4.51 -4.15 -2.40
CA VAL A 66 -5.93 -3.94 -2.13
C VAL A 66 -6.58 -5.17 -1.50
N THR A 67 -6.30 -6.35 -2.01
CA THR A 67 -7.04 -7.57 -1.65
C THR A 67 -6.26 -8.55 -0.80
N GLY A 68 -4.93 -8.49 -0.85
CA GLY A 68 -4.09 -9.49 -0.20
C GLY A 68 -3.95 -10.77 -1.01
N ASP A 69 -4.58 -10.85 -2.16
CA ASP A 69 -4.55 -12.03 -3.03
C ASP A 69 -3.60 -11.83 -4.21
N GLY A 70 -3.10 -12.94 -4.72
CA GLY A 70 -2.22 -12.92 -5.87
C GLY A 70 -0.78 -12.58 -5.51
N PRO A 71 0.07 -12.42 -6.52
CA PRO A 71 1.48 -12.13 -6.27
C PRO A 71 1.67 -10.73 -5.71
N LYS A 72 2.62 -10.60 -4.79
CA LYS A 72 2.94 -9.32 -4.16
C LYS A 72 3.49 -8.31 -5.18
N PHE A 73 4.27 -8.78 -6.14
CA PHE A 73 4.84 -7.94 -7.18
C PHE A 73 4.40 -8.45 -8.56
N ASP A 74 4.24 -7.53 -9.50
CA ASP A 74 3.87 -7.88 -10.86
C ASP A 74 5.13 -8.24 -11.62
N HIS A 75 5.51 -9.51 -11.57
CA HIS A 75 6.73 -9.98 -12.22
C HIS A 75 6.64 -9.88 -13.73
N ALA A 76 5.45 -10.11 -14.31
CA ALA A 76 5.28 -10.01 -15.75
C ALA A 76 5.54 -8.58 -16.22
N PHE A 77 5.05 -7.61 -15.48
CA PHE A 77 5.29 -6.22 -15.80
C PHE A 77 6.77 -5.86 -15.64
N SER A 78 7.38 -6.36 -14.57
CA SER A 78 8.80 -6.11 -14.33
C SER A 78 9.67 -6.68 -15.45
N ASP A 79 9.33 -7.87 -15.91
CA ASP A 79 10.07 -8.49 -17.03
C ASP A 79 9.93 -7.66 -18.29
N THR A 80 8.75 -7.16 -18.57
CA THR A 80 8.52 -6.31 -19.73
C THR A 80 9.36 -5.04 -19.65
N VAL A 81 9.41 -4.44 -18.49
CA VAL A 81 10.16 -3.19 -18.30
C VAL A 81 11.65 -3.38 -18.46
N ARG A 82 12.17 -4.55 -18.05
CA ARG A 82 13.60 -4.81 -18.09
C ARG A 82 14.13 -5.16 -19.47
N ILE A 83 13.26 -5.49 -20.41
CA ILE A 83 13.69 -5.83 -21.77
C ILE A 83 13.81 -4.53 -22.56
N PRO A 84 15.03 -4.13 -22.88
CA PRO A 84 15.22 -2.92 -23.68
C PRO A 84 14.87 -3.14 -25.14
#